data_8a57b0a8097e2d0d9b543cc38d91f596
#
_entry.id   8a57b0a8097e2d0d9b543cc38d91f596
#
_cell.length_a   1.000
_cell.length_b   1.000
_cell.length_c   1.000
_cell.angle_alpha   90.00
_cell.angle_beta   90.00
_cell.angle_gamma   90.00
#
_symmetry.space_group_name_H-M   'P 1'
#
loop_
_entity.id
_entity.type
_entity.pdbx_description
1 polymer ?
#
loop_
_entity_poly.entity_id
_entity_poly.type
_entity_poly.pdbx_seq_one_letter_code
_entity_poly.pdbx_strand_id
1 'polypeptide(L)'
;MTDLTRRQFLTFTGSSLAGSSLALLGFSPQDALAEVREFKLTRATETRNTCPYCSVSCGVLMYSLGDKSKNARSSIFHIEGDPDHPVNRGTLCPKGAGLIDFIHSPSRLKYPEYRAPGSDHWQRISWNDALDRIAKLMKQDRDANFVQKTTDGLTVNRWLTTGMLAASAASNEVGYLTHKVIRSFGILAFDNQARV
;
A
#
# COMPACT_ATOMS: atom_id res chain seq x y z
N MET A 1 -10.08 55.93 1.88
CA MET A 1 -10.75 55.38 0.67
C MET A 1 -9.92 54.23 0.21
N THR A 2 -10.38 53.01 0.40
CA THR A 2 -9.67 51.80 0.00
C THR A 2 -9.97 51.54 -1.49
N ASP A 3 -8.93 51.64 -2.34
CA ASP A 3 -9.04 51.40 -3.74
C ASP A 3 -9.40 49.94 -4.00
N LEU A 4 -10.61 49.71 -4.51
CA LEU A 4 -11.06 48.38 -4.99
C LEU A 4 -10.31 48.04 -6.27
N THR A 5 -9.64 46.89 -6.28
CA THR A 5 -9.00 46.36 -7.50
C THR A 5 -10.05 45.93 -8.52
N ARG A 6 -9.72 45.98 -9.82
CA ARG A 6 -10.61 45.53 -10.93
C ARG A 6 -11.15 44.11 -10.69
N ARG A 7 -10.37 43.23 -10.11
CA ARG A 7 -10.76 41.85 -9.80
C ARG A 7 -11.80 41.80 -8.69
N GLN A 8 -11.64 42.58 -7.63
CA GLN A 8 -12.63 42.68 -6.53
C GLN A 8 -13.94 43.30 -7.00
N PHE A 9 -13.89 44.32 -7.88
CA PHE A 9 -15.07 44.89 -8.48
C PHE A 9 -15.85 43.90 -9.34
N LEU A 10 -15.17 43.14 -10.22
CA LEU A 10 -15.79 42.13 -11.08
C LEU A 10 -16.37 40.96 -10.26
N THR A 11 -15.72 40.54 -9.18
CA THR A 11 -16.25 39.51 -8.29
C THR A 11 -17.49 39.96 -7.55
N PHE A 12 -17.51 41.23 -7.09
CA PHE A 12 -18.64 41.78 -6.36
C PHE A 12 -19.85 42.03 -7.25
N THR A 13 -19.64 42.58 -8.44
CA THR A 13 -20.74 42.81 -9.40
C THR A 13 -21.23 41.53 -10.07
N GLY A 14 -20.35 40.58 -10.37
CA GLY A 14 -20.72 39.29 -10.94
C GLY A 14 -21.53 38.42 -9.97
N SER A 15 -21.14 38.38 -8.70
CA SER A 15 -21.86 37.60 -7.69
C SER A 15 -23.20 38.17 -7.30
N SER A 16 -23.35 39.52 -7.28
CA SER A 16 -24.63 40.18 -6.96
C SER A 16 -25.64 40.07 -8.08
N LEU A 17 -25.20 40.17 -9.35
CA LEU A 17 -26.08 40.03 -10.52
C LEU A 17 -26.52 38.57 -10.75
N ALA A 18 -25.59 37.61 -10.56
CA ALA A 18 -25.91 36.19 -10.68
C ALA A 18 -26.81 35.70 -9.54
N GLY A 19 -26.58 36.17 -8.31
CA GLY A 19 -27.40 35.81 -7.15
C GLY A 19 -28.83 36.36 -7.23
N SER A 20 -29.03 37.59 -7.71
CA SER A 20 -30.37 38.17 -7.86
C SER A 20 -31.17 37.60 -9.04
N SER A 21 -30.51 37.25 -10.14
CA SER A 21 -31.18 36.60 -11.27
C SER A 21 -31.58 35.15 -10.97
N LEU A 22 -30.78 34.42 -10.21
CA LEU A 22 -31.10 33.06 -9.76
C LEU A 22 -32.25 33.03 -8.73
N ALA A 23 -32.30 34.01 -7.83
CA ALA A 23 -33.42 34.17 -6.88
C ALA A 23 -34.73 34.49 -7.57
N LEU A 24 -34.68 35.30 -8.64
CA LEU A 24 -35.88 35.62 -9.48
C LEU A 24 -36.40 34.42 -10.28
N LEU A 25 -35.53 33.41 -10.53
CA LEU A 25 -35.89 32.14 -11.15
C LEU A 25 -36.35 31.08 -10.14
N GLY A 26 -36.52 31.45 -8.85
CA GLY A 26 -36.97 30.52 -7.81
C GLY A 26 -35.88 29.63 -7.23
N PHE A 27 -34.62 29.90 -7.54
CA PHE A 27 -33.49 29.21 -6.87
C PHE A 27 -33.24 29.80 -5.49
N SER A 28 -33.44 29.00 -4.45
CA SER A 28 -33.08 29.33 -3.08
C SER A 28 -31.64 28.87 -2.81
N PRO A 29 -30.68 29.78 -2.55
CA PRO A 29 -29.34 29.37 -2.20
C PRO A 29 -29.28 28.52 -0.93
N GLN A 30 -30.25 28.67 -0.03
CA GLN A 30 -30.35 27.91 1.21
C GLN A 30 -30.75 26.45 0.96
N ASP A 31 -31.70 26.23 0.05
CA ASP A 31 -32.11 24.88 -0.33
C ASP A 31 -31.02 24.16 -1.14
N ALA A 32 -30.30 24.90 -1.99
CA ALA A 32 -29.14 24.35 -2.71
C ALA A 32 -27.98 23.96 -1.78
N LEU A 33 -27.73 24.73 -0.72
CA LEU A 33 -26.73 24.40 0.30
C LEU A 33 -27.14 23.20 1.16
N ALA A 34 -28.45 22.99 1.37
CA ALA A 34 -28.96 21.84 2.13
C ALA A 34 -28.80 20.52 1.38
N GLU A 35 -28.74 20.54 0.05
CA GLU A 35 -28.51 19.34 -0.78
C GLU A 35 -27.02 19.01 -1.04
N VAL A 36 -26.10 19.91 -0.72
CA VAL A 36 -24.66 19.62 -0.86
C VAL A 36 -24.28 18.51 0.10
N ARG A 37 -24.07 17.33 -0.43
CA ARG A 37 -23.56 16.20 0.34
C ARG A 37 -22.20 16.55 0.90
N GLU A 38 -22.05 16.32 2.20
CA GLU A 38 -20.79 16.49 2.88
C GLU A 38 -19.66 15.73 2.16
N PHE A 39 -18.52 16.39 1.95
CA PHE A 39 -17.38 15.78 1.26
C PHE A 39 -16.93 14.52 1.99
N LYS A 40 -16.82 13.40 1.27
CA LYS A 40 -16.57 12.08 1.88
C LYS A 40 -15.32 12.03 2.76
N LEU A 41 -14.28 12.82 2.43
CA LEU A 41 -13.05 12.85 3.21
C LEU A 41 -13.25 13.41 4.63
N THR A 42 -14.24 14.28 4.86
CA THR A 42 -14.51 14.83 6.21
C THR A 42 -14.93 13.78 7.23
N ARG A 43 -15.47 12.65 6.75
CA ARG A 43 -15.91 11.51 7.57
C ARG A 43 -15.02 10.29 7.45
N ALA A 44 -13.94 10.38 6.70
CA ALA A 44 -13.02 9.28 6.49
C ALA A 44 -12.03 9.13 7.64
N THR A 45 -11.63 7.91 7.90
CA THR A 45 -10.45 7.64 8.72
C THR A 45 -9.22 7.69 7.82
N GLU A 46 -8.31 8.62 8.11
CA GLU A 46 -7.01 8.72 7.46
C GLU A 46 -6.02 7.75 8.10
N THR A 47 -5.26 7.06 7.28
CA THR A 47 -4.18 6.17 7.72
C THR A 47 -2.95 6.40 6.84
N ARG A 48 -1.81 6.70 7.47
CA ARG A 48 -0.53 6.84 6.78
C ARG A 48 0.06 5.47 6.49
N ASN A 49 0.64 5.32 5.30
CA ASN A 49 1.29 4.08 4.87
C ASN A 49 2.41 4.38 3.87
N THR A 50 3.13 3.35 3.46
CA THR A 50 4.20 3.44 2.46
C THR A 50 3.80 2.69 1.20
N CYS A 51 4.07 3.29 0.04
CA CYS A 51 3.86 2.66 -1.26
C CYS A 51 4.75 1.40 -1.40
N PRO A 52 4.18 0.24 -1.82
CA PRO A 52 4.92 -1.01 -1.87
C PRO A 52 5.74 -1.22 -3.16
N TYR A 53 5.69 -0.31 -4.13
CA TYR A 53 6.20 -0.59 -5.46
C TYR A 53 7.71 -0.50 -5.63
N CYS A 54 8.39 0.40 -4.94
CA CYS A 54 9.83 0.53 -5.10
C CYS A 54 10.52 1.14 -3.87
N SER A 55 11.85 1.14 -3.90
CA SER A 55 12.70 1.63 -2.81
C SER A 55 12.61 3.14 -2.54
N VAL A 56 11.94 3.92 -3.39
CA VAL A 56 11.64 5.33 -3.11
C VAL A 56 10.82 5.47 -1.83
N SER A 57 9.98 4.48 -1.52
CA SER A 57 9.20 4.42 -0.26
C SER A 57 8.29 5.63 -0.06
N CYS A 58 7.61 6.07 -1.13
CA CYS A 58 6.68 7.20 -1.06
C CYS A 58 5.65 7.03 0.06
N GLY A 59 5.47 8.07 0.87
CA GLY A 59 4.37 8.13 1.84
C GLY A 59 3.04 8.33 1.14
N VAL A 60 2.03 7.61 1.59
CA VAL A 60 0.66 7.69 1.10
C VAL A 60 -0.33 7.87 2.24
N LEU A 61 -1.37 8.66 2.00
CA LEU A 61 -2.54 8.81 2.84
C LEU A 61 -3.65 7.93 2.29
N MET A 62 -4.15 7.02 3.10
CA MET A 62 -5.25 6.12 2.76
C MET A 62 -6.50 6.51 3.52
N TYR A 63 -7.57 6.82 2.80
CA TYR A 63 -8.85 7.21 3.37
C TYR A 63 -9.84 6.06 3.29
N SER A 64 -10.39 5.68 4.45
CA SER A 64 -11.36 4.60 4.54
C SER A 64 -12.66 5.05 5.18
N LEU A 65 -13.76 4.49 4.70
CA LEU A 65 -15.08 4.59 5.29
C LEU A 65 -15.53 3.23 5.79
N GLY A 66 -16.14 3.21 6.96
CA GLY A 66 -16.74 2.04 7.56
C GLY A 66 -17.25 2.40 8.96
N ASP A 67 -18.22 1.66 9.43
CA ASP A 67 -18.79 1.87 10.75
C ASP A 67 -19.08 0.50 11.39
N LYS A 68 -18.26 0.13 12.34
CA LYS A 68 -18.41 -1.15 13.06
C LYS A 68 -19.72 -1.23 13.84
N SER A 69 -20.25 -0.09 14.31
CA SER A 69 -21.54 -0.05 15.03
C SER A 69 -22.72 -0.40 14.14
N LYS A 70 -22.58 -0.20 12.82
CA LYS A 70 -23.57 -0.53 11.79
C LYS A 70 -23.21 -1.77 10.98
N ASN A 71 -22.26 -2.60 11.45
CA ASN A 71 -21.70 -3.74 10.71
C ASN A 71 -21.16 -3.39 9.31
N ALA A 72 -20.87 -2.11 9.05
CA ALA A 72 -20.28 -1.65 7.82
C ALA A 72 -18.77 -1.88 7.84
N ARG A 73 -18.27 -2.79 7.00
CA ARG A 73 -16.85 -3.08 6.87
C ARG A 73 -16.11 -1.86 6.33
N SER A 74 -15.00 -1.49 6.98
CA SER A 74 -14.11 -0.43 6.49
C SER A 74 -13.55 -0.79 5.12
N SER A 75 -13.62 0.15 4.19
CA SER A 75 -13.07 0.03 2.83
C SER A 75 -12.34 1.30 2.46
N ILE A 76 -11.14 1.16 1.88
CA ILE A 76 -10.37 2.27 1.34
C ILE A 76 -11.05 2.73 0.05
N PHE A 77 -11.31 4.04 -0.07
CA PHE A 77 -11.97 4.60 -1.25
C PHE A 77 -11.14 5.71 -1.93
N HIS A 78 -10.09 6.20 -1.26
CA HIS A 78 -9.20 7.20 -1.82
C HIS A 78 -7.77 7.01 -1.28
N ILE A 79 -6.77 7.25 -2.12
CA ILE A 79 -5.35 7.24 -1.78
C ILE A 79 -4.69 8.43 -2.48
N GLU A 80 -3.86 9.16 -1.73
CA GLU A 80 -3.05 10.25 -2.25
C GLU A 80 -1.65 10.25 -1.63
N GLY A 81 -0.74 11.06 -2.17
CA GLY A 81 0.59 11.22 -1.59
C GLY A 81 0.56 12.01 -0.29
N ASP A 82 1.34 11.59 0.68
CA ASP A 82 1.49 12.28 1.96
C ASP A 82 2.35 13.55 1.76
N PRO A 83 1.79 14.77 1.92
CA PRO A 83 2.53 16.01 1.75
C PRO A 83 3.60 16.23 2.82
N ASP A 84 3.44 15.62 3.99
CA ASP A 84 4.40 15.71 5.09
C ASP A 84 5.57 14.71 4.94
N HIS A 85 5.47 13.77 4.00
CA HIS A 85 6.51 12.77 3.82
C HIS A 85 7.77 13.38 3.17
N PRO A 86 8.96 13.20 3.77
CA PRO A 86 10.18 13.94 3.36
C PRO A 86 10.66 13.59 1.94
N VAL A 87 10.33 12.40 1.44
CA VAL A 87 10.80 11.93 0.13
C VAL A 87 9.90 12.42 -1.00
N ASN A 88 8.61 12.11 -0.99
CA ASN A 88 7.71 12.41 -2.10
C ASN A 88 6.87 13.68 -1.94
N ARG A 89 6.74 14.24 -0.75
CA ARG A 89 6.07 15.53 -0.47
C ARG A 89 4.73 15.67 -1.17
N GLY A 90 3.90 14.64 -1.10
CA GLY A 90 2.58 14.59 -1.73
C GLY A 90 2.57 14.13 -3.19
N THR A 91 3.71 14.01 -3.87
CA THR A 91 3.74 13.53 -5.26
C THR A 91 3.70 12.01 -5.35
N LEU A 92 3.04 11.47 -6.37
CA LEU A 92 3.02 10.05 -6.67
C LEU A 92 3.26 9.82 -8.17
N CYS A 93 3.96 8.74 -8.50
CA CYS A 93 4.01 8.23 -9.87
C CYS A 93 2.69 7.52 -10.23
N PRO A 94 2.42 7.22 -11.51
CA PRO A 94 1.17 6.55 -11.93
C PRO A 94 0.86 5.25 -11.17
N LYS A 95 1.87 4.48 -10.76
CA LYS A 95 1.67 3.25 -9.98
C LYS A 95 1.18 3.55 -8.56
N GLY A 96 1.75 4.56 -7.90
CA GLY A 96 1.30 5.01 -6.59
C GLY A 96 -0.09 5.63 -6.62
N ALA A 97 -0.40 6.42 -7.65
CA ALA A 97 -1.72 7.01 -7.86
C ALA A 97 -2.81 5.94 -8.14
N GLY A 98 -2.45 4.86 -8.86
CA GLY A 98 -3.36 3.73 -9.14
C GLY A 98 -3.40 2.65 -8.04
N LEU A 99 -2.83 2.90 -6.87
CA LEU A 99 -2.71 1.89 -5.81
C LEU A 99 -4.05 1.35 -5.30
N ILE A 100 -5.11 2.16 -5.36
CA ILE A 100 -6.45 1.75 -4.94
C ILE A 100 -7.00 0.60 -5.80
N ASP A 101 -6.78 0.64 -7.12
CA ASP A 101 -7.20 -0.43 -8.04
C ASP A 101 -6.43 -1.72 -7.77
N PHE A 102 -5.14 -1.60 -7.46
CA PHE A 102 -4.33 -2.74 -7.03
C PHE A 102 -4.87 -3.39 -5.74
N ILE A 103 -5.22 -2.60 -4.73
CA ILE A 103 -5.74 -3.10 -3.45
C ILE A 103 -7.06 -3.83 -3.64
N HIS A 104 -7.96 -3.29 -4.46
CA HIS A 104 -9.30 -3.82 -4.70
C HIS A 104 -9.42 -4.78 -5.89
N SER A 105 -8.31 -5.06 -6.57
CA SER A 105 -8.31 -5.96 -7.72
C SER A 105 -8.94 -7.31 -7.39
N PRO A 106 -9.91 -7.78 -8.18
CA PRO A 106 -10.52 -9.10 -8.00
C PRO A 106 -9.55 -10.25 -8.24
N SER A 107 -8.50 -10.03 -9.04
CA SER A 107 -7.46 -11.02 -9.32
C SER A 107 -6.37 -11.09 -8.24
N ARG A 108 -6.42 -10.25 -7.23
CA ARG A 108 -5.47 -10.29 -6.11
C ARG A 108 -5.66 -11.56 -5.28
N LEU A 109 -4.60 -12.36 -5.14
CA LEU A 109 -4.59 -13.51 -4.24
C LEU A 109 -4.67 -13.04 -2.78
N LYS A 110 -5.66 -13.56 -2.05
CA LYS A 110 -5.92 -13.22 -0.64
C LYS A 110 -5.60 -14.36 0.32
N TYR A 111 -5.42 -15.56 -0.21
CA TYR A 111 -5.19 -16.78 0.55
C TYR A 111 -4.10 -17.60 -0.13
N PRO A 112 -3.31 -18.36 0.64
CA PRO A 112 -2.32 -19.26 0.07
C PRO A 112 -2.99 -20.41 -0.68
N GLU A 113 -2.32 -20.84 -1.73
CA GLU A 113 -2.71 -21.99 -2.52
C GLU A 113 -1.54 -22.99 -2.56
N TYR A 114 -1.88 -24.26 -2.47
CA TYR A 114 -0.94 -25.37 -2.52
C TYR A 114 -1.23 -26.26 -3.70
N ARG A 115 -0.19 -26.60 -4.44
CA ARG A 115 -0.25 -27.63 -5.48
C ARG A 115 0.58 -28.82 -5.05
N ALA A 116 -0.08 -29.98 -4.86
CA ALA A 116 0.60 -31.21 -4.49
C ALA A 116 1.54 -31.68 -5.61
N PRO A 117 2.64 -32.39 -5.28
CA PRO A 117 3.49 -33.04 -6.29
C PRO A 117 2.66 -33.90 -7.23
N GLY A 118 2.84 -33.72 -8.57
CA GLY A 118 2.08 -34.42 -9.59
C GLY A 118 0.66 -33.93 -9.85
N SER A 119 0.16 -32.96 -9.08
CA SER A 119 -1.15 -32.33 -9.32
C SER A 119 -1.08 -31.26 -10.41
N ASP A 120 -2.15 -31.14 -11.20
CA ASP A 120 -2.35 -30.10 -12.22
C ASP A 120 -3.16 -28.89 -11.72
N HIS A 121 -3.70 -28.96 -10.51
CA HIS A 121 -4.54 -27.91 -9.94
C HIS A 121 -4.03 -27.40 -8.61
N TRP A 122 -4.38 -26.14 -8.30
CA TRP A 122 -4.09 -25.46 -7.05
C TRP A 122 -5.27 -25.63 -6.08
N GLN A 123 -4.97 -25.89 -4.81
CA GLN A 123 -5.92 -26.00 -3.73
C GLN A 123 -5.67 -24.90 -2.71
N ARG A 124 -6.73 -24.14 -2.40
CA ARG A 124 -6.68 -23.15 -1.34
C ARG A 124 -6.49 -23.81 0.02
N ILE A 125 -5.54 -23.31 0.80
CA ILE A 125 -5.25 -23.76 2.17
C ILE A 125 -5.32 -22.59 3.14
N SER A 126 -5.33 -22.88 4.45
CA SER A 126 -5.25 -21.85 5.46
C SER A 126 -3.84 -21.24 5.56
N TRP A 127 -3.75 -20.02 6.08
CA TRP A 127 -2.44 -19.41 6.37
C TRP A 127 -1.63 -20.23 7.37
N ASN A 128 -2.26 -20.82 8.39
CA ASN A 128 -1.58 -21.65 9.37
C ASN A 128 -0.99 -22.90 8.71
N ASP A 129 -1.77 -23.59 7.88
CA ASP A 129 -1.26 -24.76 7.15
C ASP A 129 -0.11 -24.42 6.22
N ALA A 130 -0.18 -23.28 5.52
CA ALA A 130 0.88 -22.82 4.64
C ALA A 130 2.18 -22.54 5.41
N LEU A 131 2.08 -21.76 6.49
CA LEU A 131 3.23 -21.38 7.33
C LEU A 131 3.86 -22.59 8.01
N ASP A 132 3.04 -23.51 8.53
CA ASP A 132 3.52 -24.75 9.14
C ASP A 132 4.27 -25.65 8.16
N ARG A 133 3.74 -25.79 6.94
CA ARG A 133 4.40 -26.58 5.88
C ARG A 133 5.74 -25.96 5.48
N ILE A 134 5.78 -24.65 5.25
CA ILE A 134 7.00 -23.92 4.91
C ILE A 134 8.04 -24.05 6.02
N ALA A 135 7.64 -23.79 7.26
CA ALA A 135 8.54 -23.86 8.41
C ALA A 135 9.12 -25.27 8.63
N LYS A 136 8.28 -26.30 8.48
CA LYS A 136 8.73 -27.70 8.58
C LYS A 136 9.74 -28.07 7.49
N LEU A 137 9.47 -27.70 6.25
CA LEU A 137 10.39 -27.97 5.13
C LEU A 137 11.71 -27.23 5.30
N MET A 138 11.67 -25.94 5.65
CA MET A 138 12.87 -25.14 5.90
C MET A 138 13.68 -25.71 7.07
N LYS A 139 13.02 -26.07 8.17
CA LYS A 139 13.73 -26.67 9.33
C LYS A 139 14.37 -28.00 8.96
N GLN A 140 13.65 -28.87 8.27
CA GLN A 140 14.10 -30.20 7.87
C GLN A 140 15.34 -30.11 6.96
N ASP A 141 15.29 -29.25 5.95
CA ASP A 141 16.41 -29.04 5.03
C ASP A 141 17.60 -28.39 5.73
N ARG A 142 17.34 -27.39 6.58
CA ARG A 142 18.40 -26.72 7.34
C ARG A 142 19.09 -27.64 8.33
N ASP A 143 18.33 -28.43 9.09
CA ASP A 143 18.92 -29.38 10.07
C ASP A 143 19.81 -30.44 9.39
N ALA A 144 19.46 -30.84 8.16
CA ALA A 144 20.23 -31.81 7.39
C ALA A 144 21.48 -31.22 6.70
N ASN A 145 21.44 -29.92 6.32
CA ASN A 145 22.43 -29.34 5.41
C ASN A 145 23.17 -28.10 5.93
N PHE A 146 22.91 -27.71 7.19
CA PHE A 146 23.62 -26.56 7.79
C PHE A 146 25.06 -26.91 8.14
N VAL A 147 26.01 -26.15 7.64
CA VAL A 147 27.43 -26.31 7.90
C VAL A 147 27.89 -25.22 8.84
N GLN A 148 28.21 -25.60 10.10
CA GLN A 148 28.73 -24.67 11.08
C GLN A 148 30.22 -24.37 10.86
N LYS A 149 31.02 -25.41 10.57
CA LYS A 149 32.45 -25.30 10.31
C LYS A 149 32.84 -26.08 9.06
N THR A 150 33.84 -25.62 8.36
CA THR A 150 34.51 -26.37 7.28
C THR A 150 35.36 -27.49 7.83
N THR A 151 35.85 -28.38 6.96
CA THR A 151 36.81 -29.44 7.29
C THR A 151 38.07 -28.89 7.90
N ASP A 152 38.52 -27.69 7.54
CA ASP A 152 39.68 -26.98 8.05
C ASP A 152 39.43 -26.23 9.37
N GLY A 153 38.24 -26.40 9.98
CA GLY A 153 37.87 -25.81 11.26
C GLY A 153 37.36 -24.35 11.19
N LEU A 154 37.29 -23.74 10.00
CA LEU A 154 36.80 -22.37 9.82
C LEU A 154 35.31 -22.30 10.09
N THR A 155 34.86 -21.39 10.95
CA THR A 155 33.44 -21.15 11.22
C THR A 155 32.77 -20.41 10.05
N VAL A 156 31.76 -21.01 9.43
CA VAL A 156 31.08 -20.50 8.24
C VAL A 156 29.58 -20.27 8.42
N ASN A 157 28.92 -21.00 9.31
CA ASN A 157 27.49 -20.89 9.62
C ASN A 157 26.63 -20.74 8.36
N ARG A 158 26.78 -21.65 7.39
CA ARG A 158 26.15 -21.54 6.07
C ARG A 158 25.12 -22.62 5.80
N TRP A 159 24.09 -22.23 5.06
CA TRP A 159 23.05 -23.10 4.53
C TRP A 159 22.91 -22.85 3.03
N LEU A 160 23.31 -23.81 2.19
CA LEU A 160 23.47 -23.64 0.74
C LEU A 160 22.36 -24.30 -0.09
N THR A 161 21.59 -25.22 0.51
CA THR A 161 20.53 -25.97 -0.20
C THR A 161 19.25 -25.15 -0.40
N THR A 162 19.13 -24.05 0.31
CA THR A 162 18.01 -23.10 0.16
C THR A 162 18.53 -21.73 -0.23
N GLY A 163 17.87 -21.09 -1.20
CA GLY A 163 18.13 -19.73 -1.62
C GLY A 163 16.91 -18.83 -1.43
N MET A 164 17.11 -17.52 -1.55
CA MET A 164 16.07 -16.51 -1.53
C MET A 164 16.16 -15.65 -2.79
N LEU A 165 15.05 -15.56 -3.52
CA LEU A 165 14.90 -14.62 -4.61
C LEU A 165 13.94 -13.50 -4.15
N ALA A 166 14.48 -12.29 -4.05
CA ALA A 166 13.73 -11.11 -3.62
C ALA A 166 13.23 -10.29 -4.81
N ALA A 167 12.36 -9.33 -4.54
CA ALA A 167 11.88 -8.37 -5.52
C ALA A 167 12.55 -6.99 -5.32
N SER A 168 12.62 -6.20 -6.40
CA SER A 168 12.92 -4.76 -6.32
C SER A 168 11.69 -3.92 -5.95
N ALA A 169 10.49 -4.49 -6.03
CA ALA A 169 9.23 -3.87 -5.61
C ALA A 169 9.06 -3.98 -4.09
N ALA A 170 9.88 -3.24 -3.35
CA ALA A 170 9.88 -3.21 -1.88
C ALA A 170 10.54 -1.91 -1.40
N SER A 171 10.17 -1.44 -0.21
CA SER A 171 10.86 -0.32 0.42
C SER A 171 12.29 -0.72 0.86
N ASN A 172 13.14 0.28 1.11
CA ASN A 172 14.50 0.04 1.60
C ASN A 172 14.53 -0.72 2.92
N GLU A 173 13.60 -0.42 3.82
CA GLU A 173 13.47 -1.09 5.12
C GLU A 173 13.13 -2.57 4.95
N VAL A 174 12.19 -2.89 4.06
CA VAL A 174 11.83 -4.28 3.73
C VAL A 174 13.03 -5.02 3.14
N GLY A 175 13.76 -4.40 2.21
CA GLY A 175 14.97 -4.97 1.61
C GLY A 175 16.05 -5.25 2.66
N TYR A 176 16.32 -4.29 3.53
CA TYR A 176 17.29 -4.43 4.62
C TYR A 176 16.91 -5.56 5.59
N LEU A 177 15.66 -5.56 6.07
CA LEU A 177 15.19 -6.60 7.00
C LEU A 177 15.21 -7.98 6.36
N THR A 178 14.79 -8.12 5.12
CA THR A 178 14.83 -9.38 4.37
C THR A 178 16.25 -9.91 4.31
N HIS A 179 17.22 -9.08 3.89
CA HIS A 179 18.62 -9.49 3.83
C HIS A 179 19.14 -9.92 5.20
N LYS A 180 18.84 -9.15 6.25
CA LYS A 180 19.28 -9.46 7.61
C LYS A 180 18.71 -10.79 8.13
N VAL A 181 17.42 -11.04 7.91
CA VAL A 181 16.74 -12.28 8.30
C VAL A 181 17.31 -13.48 7.52
N ILE A 182 17.47 -13.37 6.21
CA ILE A 182 18.00 -14.44 5.36
C ILE A 182 19.42 -14.82 5.78
N ARG A 183 20.26 -13.82 6.06
CA ARG A 183 21.62 -14.06 6.57
C ARG A 183 21.63 -14.69 7.96
N SER A 184 20.70 -14.38 8.83
CA SER A 184 20.59 -14.99 10.16
C SER A 184 20.27 -16.50 10.10
N PHE A 185 19.59 -16.96 9.04
CA PHE A 185 19.38 -18.38 8.77
C PHE A 185 20.61 -19.10 8.20
N GLY A 186 21.63 -18.36 7.77
CA GLY A 186 22.83 -18.90 7.11
C GLY A 186 22.68 -19.03 5.59
N ILE A 187 21.60 -18.54 4.99
CA ILE A 187 21.37 -18.58 3.54
C ILE A 187 22.33 -17.61 2.86
N LEU A 188 23.13 -18.12 1.92
CA LEU A 188 24.09 -17.32 1.13
C LEU A 188 23.55 -17.00 -0.27
N ALA A 189 22.81 -17.89 -0.87
CA ALA A 189 22.18 -17.70 -2.18
C ALA A 189 21.01 -16.72 -2.06
N PHE A 190 21.31 -15.43 -2.27
CA PHE A 190 20.35 -14.34 -2.18
C PHE A 190 20.54 -13.42 -3.38
N ASP A 191 19.49 -13.26 -4.16
CA ASP A 191 19.47 -12.38 -5.32
C ASP A 191 18.12 -11.71 -5.50
N ASN A 192 18.03 -10.76 -6.45
CA ASN A 192 16.80 -10.13 -6.81
C ASN A 192 16.70 -9.93 -8.34
N GLN A 193 15.50 -9.71 -8.82
CA GLN A 193 15.18 -9.55 -10.23
C GLN A 193 15.90 -8.35 -10.89
N ALA A 194 16.25 -7.30 -10.16
CA ALA A 194 16.92 -6.12 -10.71
C ALA A 194 18.44 -6.34 -10.92
N ARG A 195 18.97 -7.41 -10.39
CA ARG A 195 20.41 -7.73 -10.48
C ARG A 195 20.76 -8.68 -11.61
N VAL A 196 19.77 -9.32 -12.20
CA VAL A 196 19.94 -10.29 -13.31
C VAL A 196 20.16 -9.56 -14.62
#